data_7a366f1e83cc581d884274aefee4e34b
#
_entry.id   7a366f1e83cc581d884274aefee4e34b
#
_cell.length_a   1.000
_cell.length_b   1.000
_cell.length_c   1.000
_cell.angle_alpha   90.00
_cell.angle_beta   90.00
_cell.angle_gamma   90.00
#
_symmetry.space_group_name_H-M   'P 1'
#
loop_
_entity.id
_entity.type
_entity.pdbx_description
1 polymer ?
#
loop_
_entity_poly.entity_id
_entity_poly.type
_entity_poly.pdbx_seq_one_letter_code
_entity_poly.pdbx_strand_id
1 'polypeptide(L)'
;MTVDTLFSWLGGLIPAMEGSGILLVISILVPCLALFLVVAVNAIVMVYAERKVAAFMQDRVGPMGQGVGLHAGKWGLLQTVADALKLLTKEDIIPEKADRFLFILAPFVIFIGAFVTIIAVPFGETTIVADFNIGIFYILAMGSFGVIGIILAGWSSNNKWSLYGGMRSAAQIVSYEIPAGLSIIVII
;
A
#
# COMPACT_ATOMS: atom_id res chain seq x y z
N MET A 1 2.47 16.65 12.91
CA MET A 1 1.10 17.02 13.27
C MET A 1 0.45 15.73 13.75
N THR A 2 0.24 15.63 15.04
CA THR A 2 -0.40 14.44 15.65
C THR A 2 -1.92 14.54 15.52
N VAL A 3 -2.63 13.42 15.69
CA VAL A 3 -4.11 13.42 15.68
C VAL A 3 -4.66 14.40 16.71
N ASP A 4 -4.01 14.52 17.89
CA ASP A 4 -4.40 15.45 18.94
C ASP A 4 -4.24 16.91 18.56
N THR A 5 -3.16 17.24 17.82
CA THR A 5 -2.96 18.61 17.32
C THR A 5 -3.96 18.97 16.22
N LEU A 6 -4.32 18.03 15.37
CA LEU A 6 -5.40 18.19 14.39
C LEU A 6 -6.75 18.33 15.08
N PHE A 7 -7.01 17.51 16.09
CA PHE A 7 -8.24 17.56 16.86
C PHE A 7 -8.43 18.93 17.54
N SER A 8 -7.38 19.43 18.21
CA SER A 8 -7.42 20.74 18.85
C SER A 8 -7.53 21.89 17.84
N TRP A 9 -6.86 21.81 16.69
CA TRP A 9 -6.93 22.82 15.64
C TRP A 9 -8.32 22.86 14.97
N LEU A 10 -8.91 21.70 14.67
CA LEU A 10 -10.27 21.58 14.12
C LEU A 10 -11.33 22.03 15.14
N GLY A 11 -11.14 21.72 16.42
CA GLY A 11 -12.01 22.18 17.50
C GLY A 11 -12.03 23.71 17.61
N GLY A 12 -10.84 24.34 17.47
CA GLY A 12 -10.73 25.80 17.43
C GLY A 12 -11.39 26.46 16.21
N LEU A 13 -11.44 25.76 15.06
CA LEU A 13 -12.11 26.24 13.83
C LEU A 13 -13.63 26.10 13.89
N ILE A 14 -14.13 25.08 14.58
CA ILE A 14 -15.58 24.78 14.66
C ILE A 14 -15.95 24.52 16.12
N PRO A 15 -16.04 25.59 16.95
CA PRO A 15 -16.27 25.44 18.40
C PRO A 15 -17.60 24.73 18.74
N ALA A 16 -18.59 24.78 17.83
CA ALA A 16 -19.85 24.08 17.99
C ALA A 16 -19.74 22.54 17.98
N MET A 17 -18.61 22.00 17.55
CA MET A 17 -18.35 20.57 17.46
C MET A 17 -17.31 20.08 18.49
N GLU A 18 -16.79 20.96 19.35
CA GLU A 18 -15.85 20.57 20.41
C GLU A 18 -16.44 19.47 21.30
N GLY A 19 -15.72 18.35 21.44
CA GLY A 19 -16.16 17.20 22.21
C GLY A 19 -17.13 16.26 21.47
N SER A 20 -17.50 16.53 20.21
CA SER A 20 -18.34 15.63 19.44
C SER A 20 -17.55 14.45 18.87
N GLY A 21 -18.14 13.23 18.89
CA GLY A 21 -17.54 12.05 18.25
C GLY A 21 -17.29 12.23 16.76
N ILE A 22 -18.01 13.13 16.11
CA ILE A 22 -17.84 13.46 14.68
C ILE A 22 -16.49 14.16 14.45
N LEU A 23 -16.08 15.07 15.33
CA LEU A 23 -14.80 15.75 15.22
C LEU A 23 -13.62 14.78 15.38
N LEU A 24 -13.77 13.81 16.28
CA LEU A 24 -12.79 12.73 16.46
C LEU A 24 -12.65 11.88 15.19
N VAL A 25 -13.76 11.49 14.57
CA VAL A 25 -13.75 10.74 13.32
C VAL A 25 -13.06 11.54 12.20
N ILE A 26 -13.35 12.84 12.06
CA ILE A 26 -12.73 13.70 11.06
C ILE A 26 -11.22 13.83 11.31
N SER A 27 -10.79 14.02 12.55
CA SER A 27 -9.37 14.15 12.90
C SER A 27 -8.55 12.90 12.64
N ILE A 28 -9.17 11.73 12.61
CA ILE A 28 -8.55 10.46 12.21
C ILE A 28 -8.58 10.28 10.69
N LEU A 29 -9.72 10.55 10.06
CA LEU A 29 -9.90 10.33 8.62
C LEU A 29 -9.03 11.25 7.75
N VAL A 30 -8.84 12.50 8.15
CA VAL A 30 -8.05 13.47 7.36
C VAL A 30 -6.59 13.02 7.19
N PRO A 31 -5.83 12.66 8.23
CA PRO A 31 -4.47 12.17 8.06
C PRO A 31 -4.41 10.81 7.33
N CYS A 32 -5.38 9.92 7.55
CA CYS A 32 -5.46 8.66 6.80
C CYS A 32 -5.67 8.89 5.30
N LEU A 33 -6.55 9.80 4.93
CA LEU A 33 -6.78 10.20 3.53
C LEU A 33 -5.55 10.90 2.94
N ALA A 34 -4.89 11.76 3.67
CA ALA A 34 -3.66 12.42 3.22
C ALA A 34 -2.55 11.41 2.95
N LEU A 35 -2.33 10.45 3.86
CA LEU A 35 -1.39 9.35 3.66
C LEU A 35 -1.74 8.50 2.46
N PHE A 36 -3.02 8.12 2.33
CA PHE A 36 -3.48 7.35 1.18
C PHE A 36 -3.22 8.10 -0.14
N LEU A 37 -3.45 9.40 -0.19
CA LEU A 37 -3.18 10.23 -1.36
C LEU A 37 -1.68 10.25 -1.70
N VAL A 38 -0.81 10.41 -0.71
CA VAL A 38 0.65 10.39 -0.90
C VAL A 38 1.08 9.05 -1.48
N VAL A 39 0.59 7.95 -0.93
CA VAL A 39 0.90 6.58 -1.43
C VAL A 39 0.37 6.40 -2.85
N ALA A 40 -0.85 6.83 -3.14
CA ALA A 40 -1.46 6.72 -4.46
C ALA A 40 -0.69 7.53 -5.52
N VAL A 41 -0.31 8.77 -5.22
CA VAL A 41 0.50 9.61 -6.11
C VAL A 41 1.88 8.99 -6.34
N ASN A 42 2.52 8.52 -5.28
CA ASN A 42 3.82 7.84 -5.39
C ASN A 42 3.71 6.57 -6.25
N ALA A 43 2.66 5.77 -6.08
CA ALA A 43 2.42 4.58 -6.90
C ALA A 43 2.28 4.94 -8.40
N ILE A 44 1.54 6.00 -8.73
CA ILE A 44 1.39 6.48 -10.12
C ILE A 44 2.75 6.85 -10.71
N VAL A 45 3.57 7.60 -9.97
CA VAL A 45 4.90 8.04 -10.41
C VAL A 45 5.84 6.86 -10.59
N MET A 46 5.87 5.92 -9.62
CA MET A 46 6.74 4.75 -9.66
C MET A 46 6.39 3.78 -10.78
N VAL A 47 5.11 3.50 -11.00
CA VAL A 47 4.64 2.65 -12.12
C VAL A 47 4.99 3.30 -13.47
N TYR A 48 4.85 4.62 -13.59
CA TYR A 48 5.27 5.32 -14.79
C TYR A 48 6.79 5.19 -15.02
N ALA A 49 7.60 5.42 -13.99
CA ALA A 49 9.05 5.29 -14.07
C ALA A 49 9.48 3.85 -14.42
N GLU A 50 8.88 2.84 -13.79
CA GLU A 50 9.12 1.43 -14.10
C GLU A 50 8.87 1.11 -15.56
N ARG A 51 7.74 1.57 -16.12
CA ARG A 51 7.40 1.36 -17.54
C ARG A 51 8.36 2.05 -18.49
N LYS A 52 8.82 3.26 -18.14
CA LYS A 52 9.81 3.97 -18.94
C LYS A 52 11.17 3.27 -18.93
N VAL A 53 11.63 2.88 -17.77
CA VAL A 53 12.91 2.16 -17.61
C VAL A 53 12.86 0.80 -18.30
N ALA A 54 11.79 0.04 -18.10
CA ALA A 54 11.62 -1.26 -18.77
C ALA A 54 11.58 -1.13 -20.30
N ALA A 55 10.90 -0.11 -20.81
CA ALA A 55 10.85 0.15 -22.24
C ALA A 55 12.23 0.51 -22.79
N PHE A 56 12.98 1.35 -22.08
CA PHE A 56 14.34 1.74 -22.46
C PHE A 56 15.29 0.52 -22.48
N MET A 57 15.20 -0.35 -21.47
CA MET A 57 15.99 -1.59 -21.45
C MET A 57 15.64 -2.57 -22.56
N GLN A 58 14.41 -2.52 -23.07
CA GLN A 58 13.92 -3.39 -24.14
C GLN A 58 13.95 -2.72 -25.53
N ASP A 59 14.62 -1.57 -25.66
CA ASP A 59 14.69 -0.76 -26.89
C ASP A 59 13.29 -0.45 -27.47
N ARG A 60 12.34 -0.11 -26.59
CA ARG A 60 10.98 0.28 -26.90
C ARG A 60 10.70 1.72 -26.46
N VAL A 61 9.73 2.34 -27.09
CA VAL A 61 9.39 3.75 -26.83
C VAL A 61 8.71 3.94 -25.47
N GLY A 62 8.02 2.92 -24.94
CA GLY A 62 7.29 2.99 -23.67
C GLY A 62 6.07 3.92 -23.71
N PRO A 63 5.59 4.38 -22.55
CA PRO A 63 4.50 5.36 -22.50
C PRO A 63 4.87 6.63 -23.25
N MET A 64 4.19 6.89 -24.36
CA MET A 64 4.44 8.05 -25.23
C MET A 64 3.13 8.67 -25.70
N GLY A 65 3.18 9.96 -25.95
CA GLY A 65 2.07 10.77 -26.39
C GLY A 65 1.59 10.57 -27.81
N GLN A 66 1.86 9.42 -28.44
CA GLN A 66 1.40 9.12 -29.81
C GLN A 66 0.15 8.23 -29.74
N GLY A 67 -0.94 8.66 -30.32
CA GLY A 67 -2.19 7.91 -30.40
C GLY A 67 -3.40 8.70 -29.96
N VAL A 68 -4.55 8.01 -29.91
CA VAL A 68 -5.83 8.57 -29.46
C VAL A 68 -6.20 7.92 -28.13
N GLY A 69 -6.53 8.72 -27.11
CA GLY A 69 -6.95 8.25 -25.79
C GLY A 69 -6.13 8.81 -24.63
N LEU A 70 -6.36 8.32 -23.42
CA LEU A 70 -5.70 8.81 -22.20
C LEU A 70 -4.18 8.56 -22.18
N HIS A 71 -3.68 7.63 -22.98
CA HIS A 71 -2.25 7.40 -23.17
C HIS A 71 -1.61 8.39 -24.17
N ALA A 72 -2.43 9.09 -24.95
CA ALA A 72 -2.02 10.12 -25.87
C ALA A 72 -1.88 11.45 -25.12
N GLY A 73 -0.75 12.05 -25.20
CA GLY A 73 -0.47 13.32 -24.56
C GLY A 73 1.03 13.48 -24.34
N LYS A 74 1.47 14.67 -23.97
CA LYS A 74 2.89 14.89 -23.71
C LYS A 74 3.38 13.85 -22.68
N TRP A 75 4.31 13.01 -23.12
CA TRP A 75 5.05 12.07 -22.29
C TRP A 75 4.27 10.82 -21.85
N GLY A 76 2.99 10.66 -22.18
CA GLY A 76 2.18 9.51 -21.78
C GLY A 76 1.90 9.42 -20.28
N LEU A 77 1.85 10.55 -19.57
CA LEU A 77 1.68 10.60 -18.11
C LEU A 77 0.36 9.99 -17.64
N LEU A 78 -0.70 10.08 -18.47
CA LEU A 78 -2.01 9.55 -18.13
C LEU A 78 -2.14 8.03 -18.35
N GLN A 79 -1.08 7.37 -18.83
CA GLN A 79 -1.10 5.92 -19.07
C GLN A 79 -1.37 5.13 -17.78
N THR A 80 -0.75 5.52 -16.66
CA THR A 80 -0.96 4.86 -15.36
C THR A 80 -2.38 5.03 -14.85
N VAL A 81 -2.99 6.19 -15.06
CA VAL A 81 -4.39 6.44 -14.72
C VAL A 81 -5.32 5.60 -15.61
N ALA A 82 -5.04 5.52 -16.91
CA ALA A 82 -5.80 4.68 -17.83
C ALA A 82 -5.74 3.20 -17.44
N ASP A 83 -4.59 2.73 -16.99
CA ASP A 83 -4.43 1.35 -16.52
C ASP A 83 -5.20 1.10 -15.22
N ALA A 84 -5.19 2.04 -14.28
CA ALA A 84 -5.99 1.94 -13.06
C ALA A 84 -7.49 1.87 -13.39
N LEU A 85 -7.98 2.74 -14.26
CA LEU A 85 -9.38 2.73 -14.71
C LEU A 85 -9.74 1.42 -15.42
N LYS A 86 -8.85 0.93 -16.28
CA LYS A 86 -9.05 -0.36 -16.96
C LYS A 86 -9.16 -1.51 -15.95
N LEU A 87 -8.31 -1.56 -14.94
CA LEU A 87 -8.36 -2.60 -13.91
C LEU A 87 -9.63 -2.51 -13.07
N LEU A 88 -10.11 -1.31 -12.74
CA LEU A 88 -11.36 -1.12 -11.99
C LEU A 88 -12.61 -1.52 -12.79
N THR A 89 -12.56 -1.38 -14.11
CA THR A 89 -13.70 -1.72 -14.99
C THR A 89 -13.64 -3.16 -15.51
N LYS A 90 -12.50 -3.85 -15.33
CA LYS A 90 -12.33 -5.23 -15.77
C LYS A 90 -13.09 -6.18 -14.84
N GLU A 91 -13.69 -7.22 -15.43
CA GLU A 91 -14.36 -8.28 -14.67
C GLU A 91 -13.37 -9.01 -13.75
N ASP A 92 -13.85 -9.35 -12.56
CA ASP A 92 -13.09 -10.13 -11.57
C ASP A 92 -13.36 -11.63 -11.80
N ILE A 93 -12.30 -12.38 -12.09
CA ILE A 93 -12.37 -13.80 -12.41
C ILE A 93 -11.81 -14.61 -11.24
N ILE A 94 -12.69 -15.29 -10.52
CA ILE A 94 -12.33 -16.22 -9.45
C ILE A 94 -12.49 -17.66 -9.95
N PRO A 95 -11.48 -18.54 -9.81
CA PRO A 95 -11.61 -19.95 -10.20
C PRO A 95 -12.74 -20.64 -9.44
N GLU A 96 -13.51 -21.50 -10.14
CA GLU A 96 -14.69 -22.18 -9.55
C GLU A 96 -14.36 -23.01 -8.30
N LYS A 97 -13.18 -23.63 -8.27
CA LYS A 97 -12.72 -24.49 -7.16
C LYS A 97 -11.96 -23.74 -6.07
N ALA A 98 -11.78 -22.43 -6.22
CA ALA A 98 -11.10 -21.60 -5.23
C ALA A 98 -11.99 -21.34 -4.02
N ASP A 99 -11.38 -21.19 -2.84
CA ASP A 99 -12.08 -20.63 -1.68
C ASP A 99 -12.28 -19.14 -1.90
N ARG A 100 -13.48 -18.77 -2.29
CA ARG A 100 -13.83 -17.40 -2.71
C ARG A 100 -13.56 -16.36 -1.61
N PHE A 101 -13.87 -16.71 -0.36
CA PHE A 101 -13.67 -15.78 0.76
C PHE A 101 -12.19 -15.51 1.00
N LEU A 102 -11.38 -16.55 1.13
CA LEU A 102 -9.94 -16.43 1.37
C LEU A 102 -9.22 -15.82 0.16
N PHE A 103 -9.67 -16.12 -1.05
CA PHE A 103 -9.09 -15.58 -2.28
C PHE A 103 -9.25 -14.07 -2.37
N ILE A 104 -10.44 -13.55 -2.00
CA ILE A 104 -10.70 -12.11 -1.96
C ILE A 104 -9.98 -11.47 -0.77
N LEU A 105 -9.90 -12.14 0.38
CA LEU A 105 -9.29 -11.61 1.59
C LEU A 105 -7.76 -11.43 1.47
N ALA A 106 -7.08 -12.33 0.76
CA ALA A 106 -5.63 -12.36 0.68
C ALA A 106 -4.99 -11.04 0.24
N PRO A 107 -5.39 -10.38 -0.87
CA PRO A 107 -4.82 -9.10 -1.27
C PRO A 107 -5.10 -7.98 -0.26
N PHE A 108 -6.25 -8.01 0.43
CA PHE A 108 -6.54 -7.02 1.48
C PHE A 108 -5.59 -7.17 2.67
N VAL A 109 -5.27 -8.40 3.09
CA VAL A 109 -4.32 -8.65 4.19
C VAL A 109 -2.94 -8.09 3.83
N ILE A 110 -2.46 -8.31 2.61
CA ILE A 110 -1.17 -7.77 2.12
C ILE A 110 -1.20 -6.24 2.11
N PHE A 111 -2.26 -5.67 1.55
CA PHE A 111 -2.40 -4.21 1.43
C PHE A 111 -2.48 -3.54 2.81
N ILE A 112 -3.31 -4.07 3.71
CA ILE A 112 -3.45 -3.54 5.07
C ILE A 112 -2.11 -3.61 5.81
N GLY A 113 -1.40 -4.74 5.75
CA GLY A 113 -0.08 -4.89 6.36
C GLY A 113 0.90 -3.81 5.87
N ALA A 114 1.01 -3.63 4.56
CA ALA A 114 1.89 -2.62 3.97
C ALA A 114 1.44 -1.19 4.30
N PHE A 115 0.13 -0.90 4.28
CA PHE A 115 -0.39 0.44 4.52
C PHE A 115 -0.23 0.87 5.99
N VAL A 116 -0.48 -0.05 6.92
CA VAL A 116 -0.41 0.22 8.36
C VAL A 116 1.02 0.48 8.82
N THR A 117 2.06 -0.07 8.15
CA THR A 117 3.46 0.25 8.48
C THR A 117 3.79 1.73 8.29
N ILE A 118 3.13 2.41 7.34
CA ILE A 118 3.39 3.82 7.03
C ILE A 118 3.02 4.74 8.21
N ILE A 119 2.09 4.32 9.08
CA ILE A 119 1.65 5.10 10.23
C ILE A 119 2.80 5.36 11.23
N ALA A 120 3.75 4.41 11.32
CA ALA A 120 4.91 4.53 12.21
C ALA A 120 6.09 5.30 11.59
N VAL A 121 6.01 5.66 10.30
CA VAL A 121 7.10 6.37 9.61
C VAL A 121 7.00 7.87 9.91
N PRO A 122 8.04 8.49 10.47
CA PRO A 122 8.07 9.93 10.67
C PRO A 122 8.29 10.64 9.31
N PHE A 123 7.39 11.53 8.94
CA PHE A 123 7.51 12.36 7.72
C PHE A 123 8.24 13.68 7.97
N GLY A 124 8.50 14.02 9.23
CA GLY A 124 9.23 15.22 9.65
C GLY A 124 9.35 15.27 11.16
N GLU A 125 10.10 16.25 11.68
CA GLU A 125 10.34 16.41 13.13
C GLU A 125 9.04 16.54 13.94
N THR A 126 8.03 17.19 13.37
CA THR A 126 6.72 17.42 14.01
C THR A 126 5.57 16.70 13.34
N THR A 127 5.84 16.02 12.21
CA THR A 127 4.81 15.36 11.40
C THR A 127 4.88 13.85 11.60
N ILE A 128 4.37 13.39 12.72
CA ILE A 128 4.29 11.99 13.11
C ILE A 128 2.81 11.64 13.27
N VAL A 129 2.35 10.58 12.59
CA VAL A 129 0.95 10.14 12.68
C VAL A 129 0.70 9.43 13.99
N ALA A 130 1.58 8.52 14.37
CA ALA A 130 1.55 7.85 15.67
C ALA A 130 2.99 7.70 16.18
N ASP A 131 3.23 8.15 17.41
CA ASP A 131 4.51 8.02 18.10
C ASP A 131 4.53 6.74 18.91
N PHE A 132 5.31 5.76 18.44
CA PHE A 132 5.48 4.47 19.11
C PHE A 132 6.89 4.38 19.72
N ASN A 133 6.99 4.07 21.00
CA ASN A 133 8.28 3.83 21.66
C ASN A 133 9.11 2.72 20.99
N ILE A 134 8.44 1.78 20.32
CA ILE A 134 9.04 0.64 19.61
C ILE A 134 8.61 0.61 18.13
N GLY A 135 8.60 1.78 17.47
CA GLY A 135 8.08 1.95 16.12
C GLY A 135 8.71 1.02 15.07
N ILE A 136 10.02 0.74 15.17
CA ILE A 136 10.72 -0.17 14.26
C ILE A 136 10.20 -1.61 14.41
N PHE A 137 9.94 -2.07 15.62
CA PHE A 137 9.33 -3.39 15.84
C PHE A 137 7.92 -3.48 15.28
N TYR A 138 7.18 -2.38 15.40
CA TYR A 138 5.85 -2.30 14.81
C TYR A 138 5.91 -2.43 13.27
N ILE A 139 6.86 -1.75 12.62
CA ILE A 139 7.05 -1.84 11.18
C ILE A 139 7.37 -3.27 10.75
N LEU A 140 8.29 -3.95 11.45
CA LEU A 140 8.66 -5.33 11.18
C LEU A 140 7.46 -6.28 11.39
N ALA A 141 6.74 -6.13 12.50
CA ALA A 141 5.57 -6.97 12.81
C ALA A 141 4.45 -6.80 11.77
N MET A 142 4.16 -5.57 11.34
CA MET A 142 3.14 -5.33 10.33
C MET A 142 3.59 -5.77 8.92
N GLY A 143 4.89 -5.70 8.61
CA GLY A 143 5.46 -6.25 7.39
C GLY A 143 5.18 -7.74 7.22
N SER A 144 5.25 -8.50 8.31
CA SER A 144 5.01 -9.96 8.33
C SER A 144 3.57 -10.36 7.91
N PHE A 145 2.60 -9.45 7.98
CA PHE A 145 1.26 -9.71 7.43
C PHE A 145 1.27 -9.98 5.93
N GLY A 146 2.27 -9.43 5.21
CA GLY A 146 2.47 -9.73 3.80
C GLY A 146 2.69 -11.22 3.52
N VAL A 147 3.45 -11.89 4.39
CA VAL A 147 3.71 -13.34 4.30
C VAL A 147 2.43 -14.14 4.47
N ILE A 148 1.60 -13.77 5.46
CA ILE A 148 0.30 -14.41 5.70
C ILE A 148 -0.59 -14.28 4.46
N GLY A 149 -0.66 -13.09 3.88
CA GLY A 149 -1.47 -12.84 2.67
C GLY A 149 -1.00 -13.65 1.46
N ILE A 150 0.31 -13.82 1.25
CA ILE A 150 0.86 -14.65 0.17
C ILE A 150 0.50 -16.12 0.36
N ILE A 151 0.60 -16.65 1.58
CA ILE A 151 0.22 -18.04 1.89
C ILE A 151 -1.28 -18.23 1.66
N LEU A 152 -2.11 -17.29 2.13
CA LEU A 152 -3.56 -17.32 1.91
C LEU A 152 -3.92 -17.31 0.42
N ALA A 153 -3.26 -16.47 -0.38
CA ALA A 153 -3.47 -16.42 -1.82
C ALA A 153 -3.11 -17.74 -2.51
N GLY A 154 -1.97 -18.33 -2.13
CA GLY A 154 -1.53 -19.62 -2.64
C GLY A 154 -2.50 -20.76 -2.27
N TRP A 155 -2.95 -20.80 -1.03
CA TRP A 155 -3.86 -21.82 -0.52
C TRP A 155 -5.26 -21.71 -1.13
N SER A 156 -5.83 -20.50 -1.12
CA SER A 156 -7.21 -20.24 -1.55
C SER A 156 -7.46 -20.50 -3.04
N SER A 157 -6.41 -20.41 -3.88
CA SER A 157 -6.52 -20.64 -5.32
C SER A 157 -6.79 -22.10 -5.71
N ASN A 158 -6.72 -23.04 -4.75
CA ASN A 158 -6.90 -24.50 -4.95
C ASN A 158 -6.08 -25.06 -6.12
N ASN A 159 -4.89 -24.55 -6.31
CA ASN A 159 -3.95 -24.97 -7.34
C ASN A 159 -2.59 -25.31 -6.71
N LYS A 160 -2.11 -26.54 -6.95
CA LYS A 160 -0.83 -27.02 -6.41
C LYS A 160 0.36 -26.12 -6.78
N TRP A 161 0.37 -25.55 -7.98
CA TRP A 161 1.46 -24.69 -8.44
C TRP A 161 1.44 -23.32 -7.75
N SER A 162 0.24 -22.78 -7.55
CA SER A 162 0.05 -21.57 -6.78
C SER A 162 0.45 -21.76 -5.32
N LEU A 163 0.09 -22.89 -4.72
CA LEU A 163 0.49 -23.22 -3.35
C LEU A 163 2.03 -23.32 -3.22
N TYR A 164 2.70 -24.03 -4.14
CA TYR A 164 4.16 -24.11 -4.14
C TYR A 164 4.82 -22.75 -4.35
N GLY A 165 4.26 -21.92 -5.24
CA GLY A 165 4.73 -20.54 -5.45
C GLY A 165 4.59 -19.69 -4.20
N GLY A 166 3.42 -19.74 -3.55
CA GLY A 166 3.14 -19.05 -2.30
C GLY A 166 4.07 -19.49 -1.16
N MET A 167 4.24 -20.78 -0.96
CA MET A 167 5.15 -21.32 0.06
C MET A 167 6.61 -20.94 -0.18
N ARG A 168 7.07 -20.96 -1.44
CA ARG A 168 8.43 -20.53 -1.80
C ARG A 168 8.64 -19.06 -1.48
N SER A 169 7.70 -18.20 -1.89
CA SER A 169 7.78 -16.77 -1.64
C SER A 169 7.74 -16.45 -0.14
N ALA A 170 6.87 -17.10 0.61
CA ALA A 170 6.77 -16.97 2.05
C ALA A 170 8.07 -17.38 2.76
N ALA A 171 8.63 -18.54 2.41
CA ALA A 171 9.90 -19.02 2.97
C ALA A 171 11.05 -18.05 2.67
N GLN A 172 11.10 -17.49 1.46
CA GLN A 172 12.11 -16.51 1.09
C GLN A 172 11.98 -15.23 1.90
N ILE A 173 10.77 -14.68 2.03
CA ILE A 173 10.55 -13.44 2.79
C ILE A 173 10.91 -13.65 4.26
N VAL A 174 10.46 -14.71 4.91
CA VAL A 174 10.78 -15.03 6.31
C VAL A 174 12.29 -15.20 6.52
N SER A 175 12.96 -15.86 5.58
CA SER A 175 14.40 -16.05 5.64
C SER A 175 15.20 -14.75 5.59
N TYR A 176 14.68 -13.72 4.91
CA TYR A 176 15.27 -12.38 4.90
C TYR A 176 14.85 -11.52 6.10
N GLU A 177 13.60 -11.66 6.54
CA GLU A 177 13.02 -10.84 7.60
C GLU A 177 13.69 -11.10 8.95
N ILE A 178 14.02 -12.36 9.26
CA ILE A 178 14.68 -12.74 10.51
C ILE A 178 16.07 -12.09 10.64
N PRO A 179 17.03 -12.25 9.70
CA PRO A 179 18.31 -11.58 9.78
C PRO A 179 18.22 -10.06 9.77
N ALA A 180 17.30 -9.49 8.98
CA ALA A 180 17.09 -8.05 8.95
C ALA A 180 16.59 -7.55 10.30
N GLY A 181 15.60 -8.22 10.90
CA GLY A 181 15.09 -7.89 12.22
C GLY A 181 16.16 -7.99 13.30
N LEU A 182 16.96 -9.05 13.30
CA LEU A 182 18.07 -9.22 14.25
C LEU A 182 19.14 -8.13 14.10
N SER A 183 19.49 -7.74 12.88
CA SER A 183 20.46 -6.67 12.65
C SER A 183 19.96 -5.30 13.13
N ILE A 184 18.67 -5.03 13.01
CA ILE A 184 18.04 -3.80 13.52
C ILE A 184 18.05 -3.79 15.05
N ILE A 185 17.74 -4.91 15.70
CA ILE A 185 17.75 -5.02 17.17
C ILE A 185 19.14 -4.72 17.75
N VAL A 186 20.20 -5.08 17.04
CA VAL A 186 21.59 -4.82 17.49
C VAL A 186 21.94 -3.33 17.49
N ILE A 187 21.24 -2.54 16.66
CA ILE A 187 21.50 -1.09 16.50
C ILE A 187 20.69 -0.25 17.51
N ILE A 188 19.57 -0.75 17.99
CA ILE A 188 18.70 -0.10 18.99
C ILE A 188 19.19 -0.39 20.40
#